data_99bf589500669f8659bdf452e2c916b4
#
_entry.id   99bf589500669f8659bdf452e2c916b4
#
_cell.length_a   1.000
_cell.length_b   1.000
_cell.length_c   1.000
_cell.angle_alpha   90.00
_cell.angle_beta   90.00
_cell.angle_gamma   90.00
#
_symmetry.space_group_name_H-M   'P 1'
#
loop_
_entity.id
_entity.type
_entity.pdbx_description
1 polymer ?
#
loop_
_entity_poly.entity_id
_entity_poly.type
_entity_poly.pdbx_seq_one_letter_code
_entity_poly.pdbx_strand_id
1 'polypeptide(L)'
;HVHSFSRGATHTDVGDDNQVAEALAAVEQKEGHIDYVINTAGVLNREPLASMEYDTILKAVQTNYMGTVNVALRARPYLQRTRGKLIFFTSSSYTRGRAFYSIYSSTKAAIVNFVQAVAQEWDADGISINCINPERTKTPMRQQNFGIEPDETLLMPERVAEATLRTLLTDCTGQVIDVRRPAAGK
;
A
#
# COMPACT_ATOMS: atom_id res chain seq x y z
N HIS A 1 -11.96 11.95 11.56
CA HIS A 1 -11.39 12.87 10.57
C HIS A 1 -10.48 12.09 9.63
N VAL A 2 -10.35 12.54 8.37
CA VAL A 2 -9.50 11.91 7.35
C VAL A 2 -8.57 12.95 6.77
N HIS A 3 -7.27 12.63 6.78
CA HIS A 3 -6.21 13.43 6.16
C HIS A 3 -5.62 12.66 4.99
N SER A 4 -5.43 13.30 3.85
CA SER A 4 -4.88 12.68 2.64
C SER A 4 -3.61 13.40 2.23
N PHE A 5 -2.56 12.63 1.97
CA PHE A 5 -1.26 13.11 1.55
C PHE A 5 -0.85 12.46 0.22
N SER A 6 -0.25 13.24 -0.66
CA SER A 6 0.27 12.74 -1.93
C SER A 6 1.33 13.68 -2.51
N ARG A 7 2.16 13.18 -3.43
CA ARG A 7 3.14 14.02 -4.14
C ARG A 7 2.48 15.15 -4.95
N GLY A 8 1.31 14.91 -5.50
CA GLY A 8 0.61 15.89 -6.34
C GLY A 8 -0.12 16.97 -5.56
N ALA A 9 -0.81 16.61 -4.48
CA ALA A 9 -1.68 17.54 -3.74
C ALA A 9 -0.99 18.19 -2.54
N THR A 10 -0.13 17.46 -1.83
CA THR A 10 0.50 17.92 -0.58
C THR A 10 2.02 17.89 -0.63
N HIS A 11 2.60 17.56 -1.79
CA HIS A 11 4.04 17.41 -2.01
C HIS A 11 4.71 16.41 -1.05
N THR A 12 3.95 15.42 -0.55
CA THR A 12 4.47 14.39 0.35
C THR A 12 4.87 13.15 -0.44
N ASP A 13 6.16 12.83 -0.47
CA ASP A 13 6.70 11.60 -1.04
C ASP A 13 6.98 10.59 0.07
N VAL A 14 6.32 9.42 0.02
CA VAL A 14 6.56 8.35 1.00
C VAL A 14 7.98 7.79 0.95
N GLY A 15 8.69 7.96 -0.18
CA GLY A 15 10.09 7.62 -0.31
C GLY A 15 11.03 8.52 0.50
N ASP A 16 10.56 9.68 0.94
CA ASP A 16 11.28 10.61 1.81
C ASP A 16 10.79 10.45 3.26
N ASP A 17 11.67 9.94 4.10
CA ASP A 17 11.38 9.64 5.51
C ASP A 17 10.99 10.89 6.31
N ASN A 18 11.62 12.05 6.04
CA ASN A 18 11.31 13.30 6.72
C ASN A 18 9.92 13.81 6.35
N GLN A 19 9.54 13.77 5.09
CA GLN A 19 8.22 14.18 4.63
C GLN A 19 7.10 13.30 5.23
N VAL A 20 7.34 12.00 5.40
CA VAL A 20 6.41 11.11 6.10
C VAL A 20 6.29 11.51 7.58
N ALA A 21 7.41 11.77 8.25
CA ALA A 21 7.43 12.20 9.65
C ALA A 21 6.67 13.51 9.85
N GLU A 22 6.91 14.51 9.00
CA GLU A 22 6.23 15.81 9.03
C GLU A 22 4.73 15.69 8.81
N ALA A 23 4.31 14.87 7.83
CA ALA A 23 2.90 14.64 7.53
C ALA A 23 2.15 14.02 8.73
N LEU A 24 2.72 13.01 9.37
CA LEU A 24 2.12 12.35 10.54
C LEU A 24 2.11 13.29 11.76
N ALA A 25 3.19 14.04 11.99
CA ALA A 25 3.25 15.02 13.06
C ALA A 25 2.20 16.13 12.92
N ALA A 26 1.94 16.58 11.68
CA ALA A 26 0.91 17.59 11.41
C ALA A 26 -0.50 17.06 11.74
N VAL A 27 -0.79 15.78 11.43
CA VAL A 27 -2.06 15.14 11.82
C VAL A 27 -2.18 15.05 13.34
N GLU A 28 -1.14 14.56 14.00
CA GLU A 28 -1.12 14.44 15.46
C GLU A 28 -1.31 15.79 16.15
N GLN A 29 -0.63 16.82 15.67
CA GLN A 29 -0.76 18.17 16.21
C GLN A 29 -2.20 18.71 16.08
N LYS A 30 -2.87 18.36 14.98
CA LYS A 30 -4.22 18.86 14.70
C LYS A 30 -5.32 18.06 15.40
N GLU A 31 -5.19 16.72 15.44
CA GLU A 31 -6.25 15.83 15.90
C GLU A 31 -5.99 15.24 17.30
N GLY A 32 -4.74 15.30 17.78
CA GLY A 32 -4.31 14.76 19.08
C GLY A 32 -4.03 13.27 19.09
N HIS A 33 -4.39 12.54 18.03
CA HIS A 33 -4.17 11.09 17.90
C HIS A 33 -4.28 10.62 16.45
N ILE A 34 -3.73 9.44 16.18
CA ILE A 34 -3.87 8.72 14.89
C ILE A 34 -4.31 7.28 15.20
N ASP A 35 -5.49 6.90 14.72
CA ASP A 35 -6.03 5.54 14.88
C ASP A 35 -5.66 4.64 13.72
N TYR A 36 -5.66 5.17 12.49
CA TYR A 36 -5.46 4.41 11.28
C TYR A 36 -4.50 5.11 10.34
N VAL A 37 -3.60 4.33 9.73
CA VAL A 37 -2.76 4.78 8.63
C VAL A 37 -2.96 3.84 7.44
N ILE A 38 -3.25 4.40 6.26
CA ILE A 38 -3.47 3.65 5.03
C ILE A 38 -2.50 4.17 3.99
N ASN A 39 -1.52 3.35 3.61
CA ASN A 39 -0.56 3.70 2.56
C ASN A 39 -0.93 3.05 1.23
N THR A 40 -1.47 3.84 0.31
CA THR A 40 -1.82 3.44 -1.05
C THR A 40 -0.76 3.82 -2.08
N ALA A 41 0.33 4.47 -1.65
CA ALA A 41 1.37 4.93 -2.56
C ALA A 41 2.04 3.75 -3.28
N GLY A 42 2.33 3.96 -4.55
CA GLY A 42 3.04 2.98 -5.36
C GLY A 42 3.17 3.43 -6.80
N VAL A 43 4.17 2.89 -7.48
CA VAL A 43 4.43 3.12 -8.90
C VAL A 43 4.59 1.78 -9.61
N LEU A 44 4.12 1.71 -10.85
CA LEU A 44 4.29 0.56 -11.74
C LEU A 44 4.86 1.07 -13.07
N ASN A 45 6.01 0.52 -13.45
CA ASN A 45 6.61 0.67 -14.76
C ASN A 45 6.58 -0.69 -15.45
N ARG A 46 6.00 -0.75 -16.64
CA ARG A 46 5.86 -1.99 -17.42
C ARG A 46 6.75 -1.92 -18.65
N GLU A 47 7.95 -2.50 -18.52
CA GLU A 47 8.95 -2.59 -19.59
C GLU A 47 9.90 -3.77 -19.34
N PRO A 48 10.64 -4.25 -20.37
CA PRO A 48 11.67 -5.26 -20.17
C PRO A 48 12.74 -4.75 -19.21
N LEU A 49 13.22 -5.62 -18.30
CA LEU A 49 14.28 -5.24 -17.35
C LEU A 49 15.56 -4.76 -18.06
N ALA A 50 15.88 -5.36 -19.21
CA ALA A 50 17.08 -5.01 -19.99
C ALA A 50 17.08 -3.60 -20.58
N SER A 51 15.91 -2.98 -20.72
CA SER A 51 15.75 -1.60 -21.22
C SER A 51 15.35 -0.59 -20.15
N MET A 52 15.15 -1.07 -18.90
CA MET A 52 14.70 -0.20 -17.82
C MET A 52 15.86 0.68 -17.33
N GLU A 53 15.66 1.99 -17.33
CA GLU A 53 16.61 2.93 -16.79
C GLU A 53 16.82 2.70 -15.28
N TYR A 54 18.08 2.76 -14.83
CA TYR A 54 18.42 2.46 -13.44
C TYR A 54 17.71 3.38 -12.44
N ASP A 55 17.55 4.65 -12.77
CA ASP A 55 16.81 5.61 -11.93
C ASP A 55 15.33 5.25 -11.79
N THR A 56 14.73 4.65 -12.82
CA THR A 56 13.36 4.11 -12.78
C THR A 56 13.28 2.95 -11.79
N ILE A 57 14.28 2.06 -11.79
CA ILE A 57 14.39 0.95 -10.81
C ILE A 57 14.49 1.51 -9.39
N LEU A 58 15.42 2.43 -9.15
CA LEU A 58 15.62 3.05 -7.84
C LEU A 58 14.34 3.73 -7.35
N LYS A 59 13.69 4.51 -8.20
CA LYS A 59 12.43 5.17 -7.86
C LYS A 59 11.31 4.20 -7.51
N ALA A 60 11.21 3.09 -8.24
CA ALA A 60 10.22 2.06 -7.94
C ALA A 60 10.48 1.39 -6.58
N VAL A 61 11.73 1.06 -6.26
CA VAL A 61 12.12 0.49 -4.96
C VAL A 61 11.90 1.53 -3.85
N GLN A 62 12.35 2.77 -4.07
CA GLN A 62 12.21 3.85 -3.10
C GLN A 62 10.74 4.14 -2.76
N THR A 63 9.87 4.25 -3.77
CA THR A 63 8.44 4.53 -3.53
C THR A 63 7.72 3.30 -2.95
N ASN A 64 7.88 2.12 -3.57
CA ASN A 64 7.05 0.97 -3.22
C ASN A 64 7.51 0.29 -1.92
N TYR A 65 8.82 0.09 -1.74
CA TYR A 65 9.33 -0.64 -0.59
C TYR A 65 9.82 0.30 0.51
N MET A 66 10.74 1.21 0.23
CA MET A 66 11.21 2.14 1.27
C MET A 66 10.08 3.04 1.78
N GLY A 67 9.18 3.48 0.90
CA GLY A 67 7.97 4.19 1.32
C GLY A 67 7.07 3.38 2.26
N THR A 68 6.97 2.07 2.07
CA THR A 68 6.30 1.18 3.03
C THR A 68 7.01 1.15 4.39
N VAL A 69 8.34 1.00 4.37
CA VAL A 69 9.18 0.98 5.59
C VAL A 69 9.09 2.32 6.33
N ASN A 70 9.24 3.44 5.62
CA ASN A 70 9.17 4.79 6.20
C ASN A 70 7.81 5.04 6.87
N VAL A 71 6.70 4.72 6.17
CA VAL A 71 5.35 4.89 6.74
C VAL A 71 5.16 4.02 7.98
N ALA A 72 5.58 2.76 7.95
CA ALA A 72 5.49 1.87 9.10
C ALA A 72 6.29 2.43 10.30
N LEU A 73 7.56 2.76 10.06
CA LEU A 73 8.48 3.23 11.08
C LEU A 73 7.98 4.52 11.75
N ARG A 74 7.52 5.48 10.94
CA ARG A 74 7.05 6.77 11.43
C ARG A 74 5.64 6.74 12.02
N ALA A 75 4.78 5.84 11.58
CA ALA A 75 3.44 5.67 12.14
C ALA A 75 3.43 4.93 13.50
N ARG A 76 4.40 4.03 13.74
CA ARG A 76 4.45 3.19 14.94
C ARG A 76 4.24 3.94 16.26
N PRO A 77 4.98 5.04 16.60
CA PRO A 77 4.83 5.70 17.89
C PRO A 77 3.43 6.31 18.11
N TYR A 78 2.73 6.67 17.05
CA TYR A 78 1.36 7.16 17.12
C TYR A 78 0.37 6.00 17.31
N LEU A 79 0.48 4.97 16.47
CA LEU A 79 -0.40 3.80 16.50
C LEU A 79 -0.26 2.98 17.78
N GLN A 80 0.92 2.97 18.41
CA GLN A 80 1.13 2.30 19.69
C GLN A 80 0.27 2.91 20.80
N ARG A 81 0.06 4.22 20.81
CA ARG A 81 -0.77 4.91 21.81
C ARG A 81 -2.25 4.61 21.66
N THR A 82 -2.71 4.40 20.44
CA THR A 82 -4.12 4.14 20.13
C THR A 82 -4.44 2.66 19.96
N ARG A 83 -3.42 1.78 19.98
CA ARG A 83 -3.53 0.39 19.50
C ARG A 83 -4.11 0.36 18.10
N GLY A 84 -3.61 1.24 17.28
CA GLY A 84 -4.15 1.56 15.96
C GLY A 84 -3.80 0.53 14.89
N LYS A 85 -4.16 0.84 13.64
CA LYS A 85 -4.02 -0.11 12.54
C LYS A 85 -3.35 0.52 11.33
N LEU A 86 -2.54 -0.29 10.65
CA LEU A 86 -1.77 0.11 9.47
C LEU A 86 -2.11 -0.81 8.29
N ILE A 87 -2.47 -0.22 7.15
CA ILE A 87 -2.81 -0.97 5.94
C ILE A 87 -1.85 -0.59 4.80
N PHE A 88 -1.29 -1.61 4.17
CA PHE A 88 -0.52 -1.50 2.93
C PHE A 88 -1.23 -2.19 1.78
N PHE A 89 -0.78 -1.87 0.56
CA PHE A 89 -1.32 -2.48 -0.66
C PHE A 89 -0.25 -3.30 -1.37
N THR A 90 -0.53 -4.57 -1.56
CA THR A 90 0.24 -5.44 -2.41
C THR A 90 -0.41 -5.60 -3.80
N SER A 91 -0.16 -6.66 -4.49
CA SER A 91 -0.71 -6.99 -5.81
C SER A 91 -0.72 -8.50 -6.00
N SER A 92 -1.60 -9.03 -6.81
CA SER A 92 -1.60 -10.47 -7.18
C SER A 92 -0.25 -10.96 -7.76
N SER A 93 0.65 -10.04 -8.11
CA SER A 93 2.02 -10.38 -8.52
C SER A 93 2.98 -10.67 -7.36
N TYR A 94 2.54 -10.53 -6.09
CA TYR A 94 3.40 -10.84 -4.94
C TYR A 94 3.70 -12.34 -4.81
N THR A 95 2.79 -13.20 -5.25
CA THR A 95 2.95 -14.66 -5.19
C THR A 95 3.76 -15.21 -6.35
N ARG A 96 3.87 -14.44 -7.44
CA ARG A 96 4.56 -14.86 -8.65
C ARG A 96 5.01 -13.65 -9.46
N GLY A 97 6.30 -13.57 -9.79
CA GLY A 97 6.86 -12.56 -10.69
C GLY A 97 6.16 -12.56 -12.06
N ARG A 98 6.07 -11.40 -12.66
CA ARG A 98 5.45 -11.20 -13.98
C ARG A 98 6.46 -10.60 -14.94
N ALA A 99 6.46 -11.07 -16.18
CA ALA A 99 7.26 -10.47 -17.24
C ALA A 99 6.91 -8.99 -17.43
N PHE A 100 7.89 -8.18 -17.75
CA PHE A 100 7.82 -6.74 -17.99
C PHE A 100 7.54 -5.84 -16.76
N TYR A 101 7.32 -6.37 -15.58
CA TYR A 101 7.25 -5.62 -14.35
C TYR A 101 7.85 -6.39 -13.15
N SER A 102 9.05 -6.93 -13.39
CA SER A 102 9.81 -7.70 -12.39
C SER A 102 10.07 -6.90 -11.11
N ILE A 103 10.53 -5.65 -11.23
CA ILE A 103 10.81 -4.77 -10.08
C ILE A 103 9.54 -4.52 -9.26
N TYR A 104 8.42 -4.20 -9.93
CA TYR A 104 7.14 -4.02 -9.24
C TYR A 104 6.72 -5.28 -8.48
N SER A 105 6.76 -6.45 -9.13
CA SER A 105 6.39 -7.73 -8.51
C SER A 105 7.26 -8.02 -7.29
N SER A 106 8.57 -7.78 -7.39
CA SER A 106 9.52 -7.99 -6.29
C SER A 106 9.23 -7.06 -5.11
N THR A 107 8.97 -5.77 -5.36
CA THR A 107 8.60 -4.83 -4.29
C THR A 107 7.29 -5.21 -3.62
N LYS A 108 6.29 -5.71 -4.38
CA LYS A 108 5.01 -6.16 -3.81
C LYS A 108 5.11 -7.46 -3.00
N ALA A 109 6.04 -8.35 -3.36
CA ALA A 109 6.38 -9.52 -2.54
C ALA A 109 7.12 -9.11 -1.25
N ALA A 110 8.07 -8.18 -1.36
CA ALA A 110 8.80 -7.64 -0.21
C ALA A 110 7.87 -6.98 0.82
N ILE A 111 6.85 -6.23 0.37
CA ILE A 111 5.84 -5.63 1.26
C ILE A 111 5.12 -6.70 2.08
N VAL A 112 4.69 -7.80 1.45
CA VAL A 112 3.98 -8.87 2.17
C VAL A 112 4.87 -9.50 3.24
N ASN A 113 6.11 -9.85 2.88
CA ASN A 113 7.05 -10.43 3.83
C ASN A 113 7.37 -9.47 4.99
N PHE A 114 7.58 -8.20 4.69
CA PHE A 114 7.79 -7.14 5.68
C PHE A 114 6.60 -7.02 6.65
N VAL A 115 5.38 -6.95 6.14
CA VAL A 115 4.16 -6.83 6.95
C VAL A 115 3.98 -8.04 7.88
N GLN A 116 4.26 -9.25 7.40
CA GLN A 116 4.17 -10.47 8.21
C GLN A 116 5.20 -10.49 9.35
N ALA A 117 6.42 -10.01 9.10
CA ALA A 117 7.46 -9.90 10.12
C ALA A 117 7.09 -8.85 11.17
N VAL A 118 6.76 -7.64 10.72
CA VAL A 118 6.42 -6.51 11.60
C VAL A 118 5.16 -6.78 12.42
N ALA A 119 4.18 -7.53 11.89
CA ALA A 119 3.01 -7.94 12.64
C ALA A 119 3.38 -8.74 13.90
N GLN A 120 4.40 -9.60 13.83
CA GLN A 120 4.90 -10.36 14.97
C GLN A 120 5.70 -9.47 15.93
N GLU A 121 6.51 -8.56 15.41
CA GLU A 121 7.31 -7.64 16.23
C GLU A 121 6.44 -6.67 17.05
N TRP A 122 5.30 -6.25 16.51
CA TRP A 122 4.41 -5.24 17.11
C TRP A 122 3.20 -5.83 17.84
N ASP A 123 3.13 -7.13 17.99
CA ASP A 123 2.03 -7.82 18.72
C ASP A 123 1.88 -7.28 20.13
N ALA A 124 2.98 -7.13 20.86
CA ALA A 124 2.97 -6.57 22.22
C ALA A 124 2.56 -5.08 22.28
N ASP A 125 2.73 -4.33 21.18
CA ASP A 125 2.29 -2.95 21.08
C ASP A 125 0.77 -2.84 20.83
N GLY A 126 0.12 -3.92 20.46
CA GLY A 126 -1.29 -3.98 20.09
C GLY A 126 -1.60 -3.34 18.74
N ILE A 127 -0.59 -3.13 17.89
CA ILE A 127 -0.76 -2.57 16.55
C ILE A 127 -1.10 -3.68 15.56
N SER A 128 -2.18 -3.50 14.80
CA SER A 128 -2.50 -4.40 13.70
C SER A 128 -1.95 -3.86 12.37
N ILE A 129 -1.28 -4.71 11.60
CA ILE A 129 -0.71 -4.36 10.30
C ILE A 129 -1.09 -5.42 9.26
N ASN A 130 -1.68 -5.01 8.14
CA ASN A 130 -2.17 -5.93 7.11
C ASN A 130 -1.89 -5.41 5.69
N CYS A 131 -1.98 -6.32 4.71
CA CYS A 131 -1.95 -5.99 3.29
C CYS A 131 -3.32 -6.19 2.64
N ILE A 132 -3.74 -5.26 1.80
CA ILE A 132 -4.83 -5.48 0.84
C ILE A 132 -4.22 -5.93 -0.48
N ASN A 133 -4.74 -7.01 -1.05
CA ASN A 133 -4.36 -7.55 -2.34
C ASN A 133 -5.51 -7.43 -3.33
N PRO A 134 -5.67 -6.29 -4.00
CA PRO A 134 -6.75 -6.12 -4.98
C PRO A 134 -6.43 -6.87 -6.27
N GLU A 135 -7.46 -7.43 -6.87
CA GLU A 135 -7.45 -7.87 -8.26
C GLU A 135 -7.25 -6.65 -9.19
N ARG A 136 -7.22 -6.88 -10.52
CA ARG A 136 -7.12 -5.79 -11.52
C ARG A 136 -8.16 -4.72 -11.24
N THR A 137 -7.73 -3.57 -10.77
CA THR A 137 -8.62 -2.47 -10.35
C THR A 137 -8.60 -1.35 -11.38
N LYS A 138 -9.76 -0.77 -11.66
CA LYS A 138 -9.93 0.36 -12.58
C LYS A 138 -9.31 1.62 -11.95
N THR A 139 -8.06 1.90 -12.31
CA THR A 139 -7.29 3.03 -11.80
C THR A 139 -6.50 3.70 -12.93
N PRO A 140 -6.10 4.98 -12.79
CA PRO A 140 -5.21 5.64 -13.75
C PRO A 140 -3.91 4.85 -13.97
N MET A 141 -3.30 4.32 -12.91
CA MET A 141 -2.11 3.46 -13.00
C MET A 141 -2.37 2.23 -13.88
N ARG A 142 -3.53 1.59 -13.72
CA ARG A 142 -3.90 0.42 -14.53
C ARG A 142 -4.03 0.79 -15.99
N GLN A 143 -4.78 1.85 -16.28
CA GLN A 143 -5.01 2.32 -17.65
C GLN A 143 -3.70 2.75 -18.34
N GLN A 144 -2.83 3.45 -17.63
CA GLN A 144 -1.53 3.88 -18.16
C GLN A 144 -0.63 2.70 -18.57
N ASN A 145 -0.66 1.61 -17.83
CA ASN A 145 0.24 0.46 -18.03
C ASN A 145 -0.35 -0.65 -18.91
N PHE A 146 -1.68 -0.75 -19.03
CA PHE A 146 -2.35 -1.86 -19.71
C PHE A 146 -3.36 -1.41 -20.77
N GLY A 147 -3.56 -0.10 -20.94
CA GLY A 147 -4.56 0.46 -21.85
C GLY A 147 -5.99 0.41 -21.28
N ILE A 148 -6.95 0.66 -22.17
CA ILE A 148 -8.38 0.62 -21.82
C ILE A 148 -8.83 -0.84 -21.85
N GLU A 149 -9.39 -1.30 -20.75
CA GLU A 149 -9.96 -2.65 -20.58
C GLU A 149 -11.47 -2.55 -20.32
N PRO A 150 -12.29 -3.54 -20.72
CA PRO A 150 -13.72 -3.53 -20.43
C PRO A 150 -13.98 -3.48 -18.91
N ASP A 151 -14.92 -2.63 -18.48
CA ASP A 151 -15.21 -2.40 -17.06
C ASP A 151 -15.61 -3.67 -16.30
N GLU A 152 -16.31 -4.58 -16.95
CA GLU A 152 -16.71 -5.88 -16.40
C GLU A 152 -15.51 -6.80 -16.08
N THR A 153 -14.33 -6.49 -16.63
CA THR A 153 -13.10 -7.24 -16.35
C THR A 153 -12.28 -6.66 -15.20
N LEU A 154 -12.70 -5.52 -14.67
CA LEU A 154 -11.98 -4.76 -13.65
C LEU A 154 -12.75 -4.74 -12.32
N LEU A 155 -12.02 -4.70 -11.23
CA LEU A 155 -12.54 -4.40 -9.91
C LEU A 155 -12.72 -2.88 -9.79
N MET A 156 -13.83 -2.43 -9.25
CA MET A 156 -14.05 -1.00 -8.99
C MET A 156 -13.30 -0.56 -7.72
N PRO A 157 -12.67 0.64 -7.71
CA PRO A 157 -11.92 1.16 -6.57
C PRO A 157 -12.72 1.19 -5.26
N GLU A 158 -14.03 1.45 -5.34
CA GLU A 158 -14.94 1.49 -4.19
C GLU A 158 -15.00 0.16 -3.45
N ARG A 159 -14.93 -0.96 -4.19
CA ARG A 159 -14.90 -2.30 -3.57
C ARG A 159 -13.61 -2.54 -2.80
N VAL A 160 -12.51 -2.00 -3.29
CA VAL A 160 -11.21 -2.06 -2.60
C VAL A 160 -11.25 -1.21 -1.34
N ALA A 161 -11.81 0.00 -1.43
CA ALA A 161 -11.98 0.89 -0.28
C ALA A 161 -12.88 0.25 0.79
N GLU A 162 -14.01 -0.34 0.40
CA GLU A 162 -14.92 -1.06 1.31
C GLU A 162 -14.20 -2.21 2.03
N ALA A 163 -13.44 -3.04 1.31
CA ALA A 163 -12.68 -4.14 1.92
C ALA A 163 -11.60 -3.61 2.87
N THR A 164 -10.95 -2.51 2.52
CA THR A 164 -9.96 -1.84 3.39
C THR A 164 -10.61 -1.37 4.69
N LEU A 165 -11.75 -0.67 4.61
CA LEU A 165 -12.48 -0.20 5.79
C LEU A 165 -12.97 -1.36 6.66
N ARG A 166 -13.47 -2.44 6.05
CA ARG A 166 -13.84 -3.66 6.80
C ARG A 166 -12.64 -4.26 7.52
N THR A 167 -11.46 -4.31 6.90
CA THR A 167 -10.24 -4.82 7.53
C THR A 167 -9.85 -3.99 8.77
N LEU A 168 -10.03 -2.66 8.72
CA LEU A 168 -9.81 -1.80 9.89
C LEU A 168 -10.75 -2.11 11.07
N LEU A 169 -11.87 -2.76 10.84
CA LEU A 169 -12.84 -3.14 11.89
C LEU A 169 -12.60 -4.57 12.43
N THR A 170 -11.60 -5.29 11.93
CA THR A 170 -11.24 -6.63 12.42
C THR A 170 -10.00 -6.58 13.30
N ASP A 171 -9.77 -7.62 14.09
CA ASP A 171 -8.56 -7.76 14.92
C ASP A 171 -7.46 -8.58 14.24
N CYS A 172 -7.57 -8.82 12.92
CA CYS A 172 -6.53 -9.54 12.19
C CYS A 172 -5.25 -8.70 12.06
N THR A 173 -4.11 -9.38 12.11
CA THR A 173 -2.79 -8.80 11.85
C THR A 173 -1.93 -9.76 11.04
N GLY A 174 -0.97 -9.24 10.27
CA GLY A 174 -0.08 -10.03 9.42
C GLY A 174 -0.76 -10.68 8.22
N GLN A 175 -2.00 -10.30 7.88
CA GLN A 175 -2.80 -10.95 6.85
C GLN A 175 -2.67 -10.26 5.49
N VAL A 176 -2.87 -11.06 4.43
CA VAL A 176 -3.08 -10.57 3.07
C VAL A 176 -4.55 -10.77 2.71
N ILE A 177 -5.29 -9.68 2.61
CA ILE A 177 -6.73 -9.69 2.35
C ILE A 177 -6.96 -9.59 0.85
N ASP A 178 -7.39 -10.68 0.25
CA ASP A 178 -7.72 -10.74 -1.17
C ASP A 178 -9.04 -10.00 -1.46
N VAL A 179 -9.00 -9.05 -2.39
CA VAL A 179 -10.20 -8.37 -2.89
C VAL A 179 -10.42 -8.78 -4.34
N ARG A 180 -11.44 -9.59 -4.55
CA ARG A 180 -11.77 -10.20 -5.85
C ARG A 180 -13.10 -9.65 -6.38
N ARG A 181 -13.24 -9.67 -7.70
CA ARG A 181 -14.54 -9.48 -8.32
C ARG A 181 -15.48 -10.61 -7.91
N PRO A 182 -16.77 -10.34 -7.75
CA PRO A 182 -17.74 -11.43 -7.65
C PRO A 182 -17.56 -12.41 -8.83
N ALA A 183 -17.62 -13.71 -8.56
CA ALA A 183 -17.69 -14.67 -9.64
C ALA A 183 -18.85 -14.31 -10.55
N ALA A 184 -18.63 -14.23 -11.86
CA ALA A 184 -19.74 -14.11 -12.79
C ALA A 184 -20.69 -15.27 -12.52
N GLY A 185 -21.93 -14.97 -12.14
CA GLY A 185 -22.92 -16.01 -11.86
C GLY A 185 -22.98 -16.98 -13.03
N LYS A 186 -22.86 -18.28 -12.71
CA LYS A 186 -23.16 -19.35 -13.66
C LYS A 186 -24.66 -19.40 -13.90
#